data_10ee75346701f552012d417fdfea36fe
#
_entry.id   10ee75346701f552012d417fdfea36fe
#
_cell.length_a   1.000
_cell.length_b   1.000
_cell.length_c   1.000
_cell.angle_alpha   90.00
_cell.angle_beta   90.00
_cell.angle_gamma   90.00
#
_symmetry.space_group_name_H-M   'P 1'
#
loop_
_entity.id
_entity.type
_entity.pdbx_description
1 polymer ?
#
loop_
_entity_poly.entity_id
_entity_poly.type
_entity_poly.pdbx_seq_one_letter_code
_entity_poly.pdbx_strand_id
1 'polypeptide(L)'
;MSSLEQLLYGISQLFLGPVLLAVLILFGYAFHALGAFLMQAHQRSRARRLGSLEGHELLLAHARDTSLTDDELEALALKRMERARIVSRVAPMLGLVATMIPMGPALQSLADGQFADMSRSLTVAFSAVILALIAAAITYATVHVRRRWYAQDLLAVQRKRTGDVQP
;
A
#
# COMPACT_ATOMS: atom_id res chain seq x y z
N MET A 1 -17.76 35.22 -10.25
CA MET A 1 -17.19 34.29 -9.24
C MET A 1 -16.75 35.09 -8.03
N SER A 2 -17.11 34.68 -6.82
CA SER A 2 -16.69 35.36 -5.60
C SER A 2 -15.17 35.22 -5.40
N SER A 3 -14.54 36.17 -4.72
CA SER A 3 -13.08 36.13 -4.42
C SER A 3 -12.70 34.84 -3.72
N LEU A 4 -13.59 34.28 -2.91
CA LEU A 4 -13.41 32.98 -2.23
C LEU A 4 -13.36 31.81 -3.21
N GLU A 5 -14.22 31.77 -4.22
CA GLU A 5 -14.23 30.70 -5.25
C GLU A 5 -12.94 30.68 -6.05
N GLN A 6 -12.45 31.86 -6.44
CA GLN A 6 -11.18 31.97 -7.16
C GLN A 6 -10.00 31.50 -6.32
N LEU A 7 -10.00 31.80 -5.03
CA LEU A 7 -8.96 31.38 -4.09
C LEU A 7 -8.98 29.86 -3.89
N LEU A 8 -10.16 29.27 -3.66
CA LEU A 8 -10.32 27.82 -3.54
C LEU A 8 -9.89 27.08 -4.81
N TYR A 9 -10.27 27.60 -5.97
CA TYR A 9 -9.86 27.05 -7.25
C TYR A 9 -8.34 27.12 -7.45
N GLY A 10 -7.71 28.26 -7.18
CA GLY A 10 -6.25 28.41 -7.28
C GLY A 10 -5.49 27.46 -6.36
N ILE A 11 -5.96 27.29 -5.10
CA ILE A 11 -5.38 26.35 -4.14
C ILE A 11 -5.50 24.91 -4.67
N SER A 12 -6.69 24.50 -5.16
CA SER A 12 -6.88 23.14 -5.63
C SER A 12 -5.99 22.82 -6.84
N GLN A 13 -5.81 23.75 -7.75
CA GLN A 13 -4.90 23.59 -8.90
C GLN A 13 -3.43 23.45 -8.50
N LEU A 14 -2.99 24.17 -7.46
CA LEU A 14 -1.65 24.04 -6.91
C LEU A 14 -1.37 22.65 -6.38
N PHE A 15 -2.39 21.99 -5.80
CA PHE A 15 -2.26 20.63 -5.24
C PHE A 15 -2.25 19.53 -6.31
N LEU A 16 -2.62 19.80 -7.56
CA LEU A 16 -2.62 18.78 -8.61
C LEU A 16 -1.24 18.16 -8.81
N GLY A 17 -0.18 18.96 -8.94
CA GLY A 17 1.18 18.47 -9.11
C GLY A 17 1.64 17.56 -7.97
N PRO A 18 1.60 18.01 -6.71
CA PRO A 18 1.92 17.17 -5.54
C PRO A 18 1.11 15.88 -5.45
N VAL A 19 -0.20 15.91 -5.77
CA VAL A 19 -1.05 14.71 -5.73
C VAL A 19 -0.65 13.71 -6.81
N LEU A 20 -0.40 14.15 -8.04
CA LEU A 20 0.07 13.28 -9.13
C LEU A 20 1.43 12.64 -8.78
N LEU A 21 2.35 13.44 -8.23
CA LEU A 21 3.65 12.94 -7.77
C LEU A 21 3.49 11.91 -6.66
N ALA A 22 2.62 12.16 -5.69
CA ALA A 22 2.33 11.21 -4.61
C ALA A 22 1.77 9.89 -5.16
N VAL A 23 0.84 9.94 -6.13
CA VAL A 23 0.31 8.73 -6.79
C VAL A 23 1.43 7.93 -7.47
N LEU A 24 2.36 8.59 -8.18
CA LEU A 24 3.50 7.93 -8.82
C LEU A 24 4.42 7.27 -7.78
N ILE A 25 4.71 7.96 -6.68
CA ILE A 25 5.53 7.40 -5.58
C ILE A 25 4.86 6.17 -4.97
N LEU A 26 3.55 6.25 -4.69
CA LEU A 26 2.79 5.13 -4.14
C LEU A 26 2.72 3.95 -5.10
N PHE A 27 2.60 4.21 -6.40
CA PHE A 27 2.65 3.19 -7.43
C PHE A 27 4.01 2.49 -7.48
N GLY A 28 5.11 3.24 -7.50
CA GLY A 28 6.48 2.69 -7.42
C GLY A 28 6.70 1.86 -6.14
N TYR A 29 6.23 2.37 -5.00
CA TYR A 29 6.26 1.64 -3.72
C TYR A 29 5.46 0.32 -3.80
N ALA A 30 4.29 0.30 -4.44
CA ALA A 30 3.48 -0.90 -4.57
C ALA A 30 4.21 -2.01 -5.34
N PHE A 31 4.93 -1.67 -6.42
CA PHE A 31 5.76 -2.63 -7.15
C PHE A 31 6.97 -3.10 -6.35
N HIS A 32 7.62 -2.21 -5.61
CA HIS A 32 8.69 -2.60 -4.69
C HIS A 32 8.17 -3.58 -3.62
N ALA A 33 7.02 -3.28 -3.01
CA ALA A 33 6.39 -4.15 -2.02
C ALA A 33 5.98 -5.51 -2.60
N LEU A 34 5.50 -5.52 -3.85
CA LEU A 34 5.18 -6.75 -4.58
C LEU A 34 6.44 -7.60 -4.82
N GLY A 35 7.55 -6.99 -5.26
CA GLY A 35 8.82 -7.67 -5.47
C GLY A 35 9.33 -8.33 -4.17
N ALA A 36 9.34 -7.58 -3.07
CA ALA A 36 9.71 -8.09 -1.75
C ALA A 36 8.77 -9.23 -1.28
N PHE A 37 7.48 -9.11 -1.56
CA PHE A 37 6.50 -10.15 -1.27
C PHE A 37 6.73 -11.43 -2.06
N LEU A 38 6.97 -11.34 -3.37
CA LEU A 38 7.25 -12.48 -4.24
C LEU A 38 8.53 -13.19 -3.82
N MET A 39 9.58 -12.44 -3.46
CA MET A 39 10.81 -13.00 -2.93
C MET A 39 10.55 -13.78 -1.63
N GLN A 40 9.80 -13.21 -0.69
CA GLN A 40 9.42 -13.86 0.56
C GLN A 40 8.57 -15.11 0.31
N ALA A 41 7.61 -15.05 -0.62
CA ALA A 41 6.78 -16.19 -1.01
C ALA A 41 7.64 -17.34 -1.59
N HIS A 42 8.60 -16.99 -2.45
CA HIS A 42 9.53 -17.96 -3.01
C HIS A 42 10.41 -18.62 -1.93
N GLN A 43 10.98 -17.81 -1.03
CA GLN A 43 11.77 -18.31 0.10
C GLN A 43 10.95 -19.24 1.00
N ARG A 44 9.71 -18.89 1.36
CA ARG A 44 8.82 -19.75 2.14
C ARG A 44 8.49 -21.06 1.44
N SER A 45 8.25 -21.04 0.12
CA SER A 45 7.97 -22.26 -0.63
C SER A 45 9.18 -23.21 -0.68
N ARG A 46 10.39 -22.65 -0.81
CA ARG A 46 11.64 -23.39 -0.76
C ARG A 46 11.95 -23.93 0.64
N ALA A 47 11.72 -23.12 1.66
CA ALA A 47 11.92 -23.48 3.06
C ALA A 47 11.08 -24.68 3.48
N ARG A 48 9.83 -24.76 3.02
CA ARG A 48 8.94 -25.92 3.27
C ARG A 48 9.50 -27.23 2.70
N ARG A 49 10.23 -27.16 1.59
CA ARG A 49 10.85 -28.34 0.96
C ARG A 49 12.14 -28.77 1.67
N LEU A 50 12.88 -27.82 2.25
CA LEU A 50 14.19 -28.02 2.85
C LEU A 50 14.16 -28.10 4.38
N GLY A 51 13.00 -27.92 5.02
CA GLY A 51 12.87 -27.89 6.49
C GLY A 51 13.58 -26.69 7.14
N SER A 52 13.83 -25.60 6.37
CA SER A 52 14.51 -24.40 6.89
C SER A 52 13.51 -23.34 7.37
N LEU A 53 13.99 -22.38 8.18
CA LEU A 53 13.18 -21.26 8.68
C LEU A 53 13.20 -20.04 7.75
N GLU A 54 13.81 -20.13 6.55
CA GLU A 54 13.89 -19.02 5.60
C GLU A 54 12.49 -18.52 5.20
N GLY A 55 12.32 -17.20 5.15
CA GLY A 55 11.03 -16.56 4.85
C GLY A 55 10.02 -16.56 6.00
N HIS A 56 10.30 -17.21 7.14
CA HIS A 56 9.51 -17.17 8.36
C HIS A 56 10.09 -16.14 9.32
N GLU A 57 9.80 -14.85 9.06
CA GLU A 57 10.47 -13.72 9.75
C GLU A 57 10.26 -13.70 11.25
N LEU A 58 9.07 -14.08 11.76
CA LEU A 58 8.80 -14.10 13.20
C LEU A 58 9.47 -15.29 13.86
N LEU A 59 9.51 -16.45 13.21
CA LEU A 59 10.25 -17.60 13.72
C LEU A 59 11.76 -17.33 13.79
N LEU A 60 12.31 -16.62 12.78
CA LEU A 60 13.69 -16.19 12.79
C LEU A 60 13.97 -15.14 13.88
N ALA A 61 13.04 -14.22 14.13
CA ALA A 61 13.16 -13.23 15.21
C ALA A 61 13.18 -13.94 16.57
N HIS A 62 12.26 -14.87 16.82
CA HIS A 62 12.23 -15.66 18.05
C HIS A 62 13.46 -16.57 18.20
N ALA A 63 13.99 -17.13 17.11
CA ALA A 63 15.22 -17.94 17.16
C ALA A 63 16.48 -17.12 17.48
N ARG A 64 16.48 -15.81 17.17
CA ARG A 64 17.57 -14.88 17.51
C ARG A 64 17.49 -14.38 18.93
N ASP A 65 16.28 -14.18 19.41
CA ASP A 65 15.99 -13.70 20.76
C ASP A 65 14.78 -14.43 21.33
N THR A 66 15.07 -15.44 22.16
CA THR A 66 14.07 -16.32 22.78
C THR A 66 13.31 -15.60 23.90
N SER A 67 13.79 -14.44 24.36
CA SER A 67 13.14 -13.64 25.42
C SER A 67 11.95 -12.83 24.90
N LEU A 68 11.81 -12.67 23.56
CA LEU A 68 10.70 -11.93 22.95
C LEU A 68 9.35 -12.51 23.35
N THR A 69 8.50 -11.67 23.92
CA THR A 69 7.13 -12.04 24.27
C THR A 69 6.25 -12.17 23.03
N ASP A 70 5.09 -12.81 23.16
CA ASP A 70 4.13 -12.95 22.06
C ASP A 70 3.63 -11.58 21.60
N ASP A 71 3.42 -10.63 22.54
CA ASP A 71 3.00 -9.25 22.24
C ASP A 71 4.06 -8.49 21.45
N GLU A 72 5.34 -8.69 21.76
CA GLU A 72 6.45 -8.06 21.01
C GLU A 72 6.56 -8.61 19.58
N LEU A 73 6.36 -9.92 19.41
CA LEU A 73 6.32 -10.54 18.07
C LEU A 73 5.12 -10.05 17.27
N GLU A 74 3.96 -9.86 17.89
CA GLU A 74 2.79 -9.29 17.23
C GLU A 74 3.02 -7.83 16.86
N ALA A 75 3.58 -7.02 17.73
CA ALA A 75 3.97 -5.64 17.46
C ALA A 75 4.95 -5.54 16.29
N LEU A 76 5.93 -6.44 16.20
CA LEU A 76 6.86 -6.53 15.10
C LEU A 76 6.15 -6.84 13.76
N ALA A 77 5.20 -7.79 13.79
CA ALA A 77 4.40 -8.14 12.61
C ALA A 77 3.57 -6.94 12.12
N LEU A 78 2.90 -6.24 13.05
CA LEU A 78 2.10 -5.05 12.75
C LEU A 78 2.96 -3.93 12.14
N LYS A 79 4.10 -3.62 12.73
CA LYS A 79 5.05 -2.60 12.24
C LYS A 79 5.54 -2.88 10.82
N ARG A 80 5.81 -4.15 10.49
CA ARG A 80 6.25 -4.55 9.14
C ARG A 80 5.16 -4.39 8.07
N MET A 81 3.89 -4.52 8.46
CA MET A 81 2.75 -4.35 7.54
C MET A 81 2.23 -2.92 7.46
N GLU A 82 2.61 -2.05 8.40
CA GLU A 82 2.03 -0.71 8.58
C GLU A 82 2.09 0.14 7.31
N ARG A 83 3.28 0.25 6.70
CA ARG A 83 3.48 1.06 5.48
C ARG A 83 2.57 0.61 4.33
N ALA A 84 2.53 -0.69 4.05
CA ALA A 84 1.69 -1.21 2.97
C ALA A 84 0.19 -1.05 3.28
N ARG A 85 -0.21 -1.13 4.56
CA ARG A 85 -1.58 -0.87 5.00
C ARG A 85 -1.97 0.59 4.80
N ILE A 86 -1.07 1.54 5.12
CA ILE A 86 -1.30 2.96 4.87
C ILE A 86 -1.48 3.20 3.37
N VAL A 87 -0.56 2.70 2.54
CA VAL A 87 -0.63 2.86 1.07
C VAL A 87 -1.92 2.31 0.49
N SER A 88 -2.36 1.12 0.92
CA SER A 88 -3.61 0.51 0.43
C SER A 88 -4.86 1.35 0.70
N ARG A 89 -4.83 2.21 1.72
CA ARG A 89 -5.94 3.12 2.07
C ARG A 89 -5.79 4.49 1.43
N VAL A 90 -4.58 5.05 1.45
CA VAL A 90 -4.31 6.41 0.99
C VAL A 90 -4.31 6.51 -0.53
N ALA A 91 -3.82 5.48 -1.24
CA ALA A 91 -3.73 5.53 -2.70
C ALA A 91 -5.09 5.77 -3.39
N PRO A 92 -6.20 5.07 -3.05
CA PRO A 92 -7.51 5.35 -3.65
C PRO A 92 -8.02 6.76 -3.35
N MET A 93 -7.76 7.29 -2.14
CA MET A 93 -8.16 8.66 -1.77
C MET A 93 -7.44 9.69 -2.61
N LEU A 94 -6.13 9.52 -2.83
CA LEU A 94 -5.36 10.39 -3.72
C LEU A 94 -5.80 10.25 -5.17
N GLY A 95 -6.16 9.05 -5.61
CA GLY A 95 -6.74 8.83 -6.93
C GLY A 95 -8.04 9.61 -7.13
N LEU A 96 -8.92 9.62 -6.13
CA LEU A 96 -10.15 10.41 -6.16
C LEU A 96 -9.84 11.91 -6.26
N VAL A 97 -8.93 12.43 -5.45
CA VAL A 97 -8.51 13.84 -5.50
C VAL A 97 -7.93 14.18 -6.86
N ALA A 98 -7.08 13.30 -7.43
CA ALA A 98 -6.47 13.48 -8.72
C ALA A 98 -7.48 13.55 -9.88
N THR A 99 -8.68 13.00 -9.74
CA THR A 99 -9.76 13.14 -10.72
C THR A 99 -10.61 14.38 -10.49
N MET A 100 -10.88 14.73 -9.25
CA MET A 100 -11.78 15.85 -8.93
C MET A 100 -11.18 17.21 -9.31
N ILE A 101 -9.87 17.39 -9.13
CA ILE A 101 -9.20 18.67 -9.43
C ILE A 101 -9.29 19.02 -10.92
N PRO A 102 -8.97 18.12 -11.89
CA PRO A 102 -9.06 18.45 -13.32
C PRO A 102 -10.48 18.53 -13.86
N MET A 103 -11.50 18.04 -13.16
CA MET A 103 -12.88 18.09 -13.63
C MET A 103 -13.40 19.52 -13.80
N GLY A 104 -13.02 20.45 -12.91
CA GLY A 104 -13.40 21.85 -13.01
C GLY A 104 -12.96 22.47 -14.35
N PRO A 105 -11.64 22.51 -14.64
CA PRO A 105 -11.13 22.95 -15.95
C PRO A 105 -11.71 22.20 -17.14
N ALA A 106 -11.92 20.87 -17.02
CA ALA A 106 -12.48 20.09 -18.11
C ALA A 106 -13.93 20.53 -18.46
N LEU A 107 -14.76 20.78 -17.46
CA LEU A 107 -16.12 21.28 -17.65
C LEU A 107 -16.14 22.71 -18.23
N GLN A 108 -15.20 23.56 -17.82
CA GLN A 108 -15.05 24.89 -18.37
C GLN A 108 -14.64 24.84 -19.84
N SER A 109 -13.64 24.03 -20.20
CA SER A 109 -13.22 23.81 -21.58
C SER A 109 -14.36 23.28 -22.46
N LEU A 110 -15.24 22.43 -21.88
CA LEU A 110 -16.43 21.95 -22.58
C LEU A 110 -17.41 23.10 -22.87
N ALA A 111 -17.66 23.97 -21.90
CA ALA A 111 -18.54 25.12 -22.05
C ALA A 111 -18.01 26.12 -23.10
N ASP A 112 -16.69 26.24 -23.22
CA ASP A 112 -16.00 27.10 -24.21
C ASP A 112 -15.84 26.43 -25.60
N GLY A 113 -16.32 25.19 -25.78
CA GLY A 113 -16.20 24.43 -27.02
C GLY A 113 -14.81 23.86 -27.29
N GLN A 114 -13.91 23.85 -26.29
CA GLN A 114 -12.52 23.41 -26.40
C GLN A 114 -12.39 21.92 -26.08
N PHE A 115 -12.90 21.05 -26.95
CA PHE A 115 -12.94 19.59 -26.71
C PHE A 115 -11.56 18.95 -26.54
N ALA A 116 -10.52 19.49 -27.20
CA ALA A 116 -9.17 18.97 -27.09
C ALA A 116 -8.58 19.14 -25.68
N ASP A 117 -8.78 20.30 -25.05
CA ASP A 117 -8.29 20.60 -23.69
C ASP A 117 -9.09 19.85 -22.65
N MET A 118 -10.41 19.71 -22.82
CA MET A 118 -11.25 18.84 -22.03
C MET A 118 -10.72 17.40 -22.06
N SER A 119 -10.50 16.84 -23.25
CA SER A 119 -10.00 15.46 -23.41
C SER A 119 -8.66 15.25 -22.74
N ARG A 120 -7.73 16.21 -22.85
CA ARG A 120 -6.42 16.16 -22.21
C ARG A 120 -6.54 16.14 -20.68
N SER A 121 -7.37 17.00 -20.11
CA SER A 121 -7.58 17.06 -18.66
C SER A 121 -8.17 15.77 -18.11
N LEU A 122 -9.15 15.18 -18.80
CA LEU A 122 -9.75 13.91 -18.43
C LEU A 122 -8.77 12.74 -18.56
N THR A 123 -7.91 12.73 -19.58
CA THR A 123 -6.89 11.69 -19.77
C THR A 123 -5.92 11.65 -18.60
N VAL A 124 -5.43 12.80 -18.14
CA VAL A 124 -4.56 12.89 -16.96
C VAL A 124 -5.26 12.37 -15.70
N ALA A 125 -6.52 12.80 -15.49
CA ALA A 125 -7.32 12.38 -14.35
C ALA A 125 -7.51 10.85 -14.31
N PHE A 126 -7.93 10.25 -15.41
CA PHE A 126 -8.15 8.79 -15.49
C PHE A 126 -6.86 8.00 -15.33
N SER A 127 -5.75 8.47 -15.93
CA SER A 127 -4.46 7.81 -15.76
C SER A 127 -4.03 7.79 -14.30
N ALA A 128 -4.18 8.89 -13.57
CA ALA A 128 -3.82 8.98 -12.15
C ALA A 128 -4.65 8.02 -11.29
N VAL A 129 -5.97 7.94 -11.49
CA VAL A 129 -6.82 7.06 -10.69
C VAL A 129 -6.54 5.59 -10.98
N ILE A 130 -6.25 5.23 -12.23
CA ILE A 130 -5.88 3.85 -12.60
C ILE A 130 -4.61 3.44 -11.85
N LEU A 131 -3.56 4.26 -11.87
CA LEU A 131 -2.31 3.98 -11.16
C LEU A 131 -2.53 3.87 -9.64
N ALA A 132 -3.33 4.76 -9.07
CA ALA A 132 -3.67 4.75 -7.64
C ALA A 132 -4.42 3.46 -7.23
N LEU A 133 -5.40 3.02 -8.02
CA LEU A 133 -6.15 1.80 -7.76
C LEU A 133 -5.32 0.54 -7.93
N ILE A 134 -4.41 0.48 -8.91
CA ILE A 134 -3.46 -0.62 -9.07
C ILE A 134 -2.54 -0.69 -7.84
N ALA A 135 -1.99 0.46 -7.41
CA ALA A 135 -1.13 0.51 -6.22
C ALA A 135 -1.88 0.02 -4.97
N ALA A 136 -3.14 0.45 -4.79
CA ALA A 136 -3.99 0.01 -3.69
C ALA A 136 -4.27 -1.50 -3.74
N ALA A 137 -4.62 -2.04 -4.89
CA ALA A 137 -4.92 -3.46 -5.07
C ALA A 137 -3.71 -4.35 -4.74
N ILE A 138 -2.52 -3.99 -5.26
CA ILE A 138 -1.27 -4.72 -5.02
C ILE A 138 -0.92 -4.70 -3.51
N THR A 139 -0.94 -3.53 -2.88
CA THR A 139 -0.58 -3.40 -1.47
C THR A 139 -1.60 -4.06 -0.56
N TYR A 140 -2.89 -3.97 -0.86
CA TYR A 140 -3.96 -4.65 -0.14
C TYR A 140 -3.77 -6.18 -0.17
N ALA A 141 -3.58 -6.76 -1.35
CA ALA A 141 -3.36 -8.20 -1.51
C ALA A 141 -2.10 -8.66 -0.74
N THR A 142 -1.01 -7.89 -0.84
CA THR A 142 0.24 -8.18 -0.13
C THR A 142 0.05 -8.19 1.39
N VAL A 143 -0.64 -7.17 1.95
CA VAL A 143 -0.95 -7.07 3.38
C VAL A 143 -1.81 -8.24 3.83
N HIS A 144 -2.85 -8.58 3.07
CA HIS A 144 -3.77 -9.65 3.41
C HIS A 144 -3.07 -11.01 3.53
N VAL A 145 -2.19 -11.34 2.58
CA VAL A 145 -1.44 -12.60 2.60
C VAL A 145 -0.38 -12.59 3.71
N ARG A 146 0.38 -11.50 3.89
CA ARG A 146 1.39 -11.40 4.96
C ARG A 146 0.78 -11.52 6.35
N ARG A 147 -0.40 -10.90 6.57
CA ARG A 147 -1.12 -11.02 7.85
C ARG A 147 -1.41 -12.48 8.19
N ARG A 148 -1.85 -13.27 7.20
CA ARG A 148 -2.10 -14.70 7.37
C ARG A 148 -0.81 -15.49 7.68
N TRP A 149 0.31 -15.13 7.03
CA TRP A 149 1.60 -15.75 7.30
C TRP A 149 2.11 -15.47 8.71
N TYR A 150 2.04 -14.22 9.16
CA TYR A 150 2.46 -13.84 10.50
C TYR A 150 1.59 -14.49 11.58
N ALA A 151 0.29 -14.62 11.38
CA ALA A 151 -0.57 -15.36 12.27
C ALA A 151 -0.17 -16.84 12.40
N GLN A 152 0.19 -17.49 11.28
CA GLN A 152 0.70 -18.87 11.29
C GLN A 152 2.06 -18.98 12.01
N ASP A 153 2.96 -18.03 11.81
CA ASP A 153 4.26 -18.01 12.49
C ASP A 153 4.10 -17.83 14.01
N LEU A 154 3.19 -16.95 14.48
CA LEU A 154 2.88 -16.76 15.90
C LEU A 154 2.35 -18.05 16.54
N LEU A 155 1.38 -18.69 15.89
CA LEU A 155 0.86 -19.98 16.37
C LEU A 155 1.95 -21.06 16.46
N ALA A 156 2.90 -21.06 15.54
CA ALA A 156 4.02 -22.00 15.56
C ALA A 156 4.99 -21.73 16.74
N VAL A 157 5.23 -20.46 17.08
CA VAL A 157 6.02 -20.06 18.26
C VAL A 157 5.33 -20.51 19.53
N GLN A 158 4.03 -20.23 19.67
CA GLN A 158 3.23 -20.61 20.86
C GLN A 158 3.23 -22.13 21.09
N ARG A 159 3.05 -22.91 20.03
CA ARG A 159 3.10 -24.38 20.11
C ARG A 159 4.46 -24.90 20.60
N LYS A 160 5.57 -24.30 20.15
CA LYS A 160 6.91 -24.66 20.61
C LYS A 160 7.07 -24.38 22.11
N ARG A 161 6.63 -23.22 22.58
CA ARG A 161 6.68 -22.86 24.01
C ARG A 161 5.84 -23.78 24.87
N THR A 162 4.63 -24.13 24.41
CA THR A 162 3.75 -25.04 25.17
C THR A 162 4.26 -26.49 25.16
N GLY A 163 4.91 -26.92 24.07
CA GLY A 163 5.52 -28.26 23.98
C GLY A 163 6.81 -28.42 24.78
N ASP A 164 7.57 -27.35 25.02
CA ASP A 164 8.76 -27.35 25.89
C ASP A 164 8.40 -27.32 27.41
N VAL A 165 7.14 -27.07 27.77
CA VAL A 165 6.65 -27.00 29.16
C VAL A 165 5.98 -28.31 29.61
N GLN A 166 5.80 -29.30 28.72
CA GLN A 166 5.34 -30.63 29.18
C GLN A 166 6.53 -31.46 29.65
N PRO A 167 6.55 -31.85 30.95
CA PRO A 167 7.57 -32.70 31.54
C PRO A 167 7.56 -34.11 30.96
#